data_ac6a74619828b7eafeba4aa561db064c
#
_entry.id   ac6a74619828b7eafeba4aa561db064c
#
_cell.length_a   1.000
_cell.length_b   1.000
_cell.length_c   1.000
_cell.angle_alpha   90.00
_cell.angle_beta   90.00
_cell.angle_gamma   90.00
#
_symmetry.space_group_name_H-M   'P 1'
#
loop_
_entity.id
_entity.type
_entity.pdbx_description
1 polymer ?
#
loop_
_entity_poly.entity_id
_entity_poly.type
_entity_poly.pdbx_seq_one_letter_code
_entity_poly.pdbx_strand_id
1 'polypeptide(L)'
;MAQQNSTLLLSEWASQVTTRDGIGLYIRPADPSDRESVMTFLRAVDPPDLRFRFLNAVKPSDELAGIFTEVDHRCAEDLIAFDANGSIVGTAMIAEGQSHGAAEVAVLVRSDLKGHGIGWELLKQACNYARARGFQRVECVESSSNHKAITLEREQGFSSKVHPDSAELTILEKRFG
;
A
#
# COMPACT_ATOMS: atom_id res chain seq x y z
N MET A 1 -18.27 11.89 18.04
CA MET A 1 -18.53 11.95 16.59
C MET A 1 -17.35 11.45 15.74
N ALA A 2 -16.10 11.74 16.06
CA ALA A 2 -14.93 11.24 15.28
C ALA A 2 -14.78 9.71 15.30
N GLN A 3 -14.99 9.06 16.43
CA GLN A 3 -14.89 7.60 16.56
C GLN A 3 -15.96 6.82 15.79
N GLN A 4 -17.18 7.35 15.68
CA GLN A 4 -18.24 6.71 14.89
C GLN A 4 -17.99 6.78 13.39
N ASN A 5 -17.38 7.86 12.88
CA ASN A 5 -17.00 7.96 11.48
C ASN A 5 -15.83 7.02 11.12
N SER A 6 -14.88 6.82 12.02
CA SER A 6 -13.78 5.88 11.82
C SER A 6 -14.25 4.44 11.72
N THR A 7 -15.16 4.02 12.60
CA THR A 7 -15.71 2.64 12.59
C THR A 7 -16.53 2.36 11.32
N LEU A 8 -17.26 3.33 10.79
CA LEU A 8 -18.01 3.20 9.54
C LEU A 8 -17.06 3.08 8.33
N LEU A 9 -15.98 3.86 8.28
CA LEU A 9 -14.96 3.76 7.24
C LEU A 9 -14.23 2.42 7.27
N LEU A 10 -13.88 1.92 8.46
CA LEU A 10 -13.26 0.61 8.63
C LEU A 10 -14.13 -0.52 8.07
N SER A 11 -15.47 -0.43 8.23
CA SER A 11 -16.38 -1.46 7.73
C SER A 11 -16.64 -1.36 6.22
N GLU A 12 -16.67 -0.16 5.67
CA GLU A 12 -16.96 0.07 4.25
C GLU A 12 -15.86 -0.47 3.33
N TRP A 13 -14.59 -0.35 3.75
CA TRP A 13 -13.44 -0.79 2.97
C TRP A 13 -12.84 -2.11 3.44
N ALA A 14 -13.48 -2.75 4.42
CA ALA A 14 -13.09 -4.08 4.85
C ALA A 14 -13.53 -5.13 3.82
N SER A 15 -12.61 -6.01 3.43
CA SER A 15 -12.86 -7.07 2.45
C SER A 15 -12.12 -8.35 2.80
N GLN A 16 -12.75 -9.49 2.46
CA GLN A 16 -12.08 -10.78 2.46
C GLN A 16 -11.78 -11.16 1.02
N VAL A 17 -10.52 -11.45 0.74
CA VAL A 17 -10.08 -11.84 -0.60
C VAL A 17 -9.19 -13.08 -0.50
N THR A 18 -9.08 -13.80 -1.59
CA THR A 18 -8.15 -14.94 -1.71
C THR A 18 -7.18 -14.64 -2.83
N THR A 19 -5.89 -14.73 -2.57
CA THR A 19 -4.86 -14.55 -3.59
C THR A 19 -4.93 -15.68 -4.62
N ARG A 20 -4.27 -15.50 -5.78
CA ARG A 20 -4.16 -16.55 -6.81
C ARG A 20 -3.53 -17.85 -6.28
N ASP A 21 -2.70 -17.75 -5.25
CA ASP A 21 -2.03 -18.90 -4.63
C ASP A 21 -2.84 -19.51 -3.47
N GLY A 22 -4.09 -19.05 -3.27
CA GLY A 22 -5.01 -19.60 -2.27
C GLY A 22 -4.84 -19.04 -0.85
N ILE A 23 -4.06 -17.96 -0.66
CA ILE A 23 -3.91 -17.31 0.65
C ILE A 23 -5.15 -16.45 0.92
N GLY A 24 -5.88 -16.75 1.99
CA GLY A 24 -6.97 -15.93 2.48
C GLY A 24 -6.44 -14.67 3.18
N LEU A 25 -6.97 -13.52 2.80
CA LEU A 25 -6.62 -12.21 3.38
C LEU A 25 -7.86 -11.50 3.88
N TYR A 26 -7.75 -10.83 5.02
CA TYR A 26 -8.66 -9.81 5.47
C TYR A 26 -7.99 -8.45 5.32
N ILE A 27 -8.53 -7.60 4.47
CA ILE A 27 -7.97 -6.26 4.17
C ILE A 27 -8.93 -5.21 4.72
N ARG A 28 -8.42 -4.24 5.47
CA ARG A 28 -9.18 -3.10 6.00
C ARG A 28 -8.31 -1.87 6.16
N PRO A 29 -8.91 -0.68 6.30
CA PRO A 29 -8.19 0.51 6.75
C PRO A 29 -7.45 0.28 8.07
N ALA A 30 -6.32 0.96 8.22
CA ALA A 30 -5.54 0.97 9.45
C ALA A 30 -6.29 1.69 10.58
N ASP A 31 -6.02 1.26 11.80
CA ASP A 31 -6.51 1.88 13.03
C ASP A 31 -5.34 2.16 13.97
N PRO A 32 -5.36 3.23 14.80
CA PRO A 32 -4.29 3.51 15.76
C PRO A 32 -3.96 2.34 16.69
N SER A 33 -4.91 1.45 16.98
CA SER A 33 -4.68 0.24 17.77
C SER A 33 -3.82 -0.81 17.06
N ASP A 34 -3.57 -0.69 15.76
CA ASP A 34 -2.73 -1.61 14.98
C ASP A 34 -1.23 -1.35 15.17
N ARG A 35 -0.83 -0.27 15.87
CA ARG A 35 0.55 0.21 15.96
C ARG A 35 1.55 -0.87 16.36
N GLU A 36 1.26 -1.67 17.36
CA GLU A 36 2.13 -2.77 17.79
C GLU A 36 2.25 -3.87 16.74
N SER A 37 1.14 -4.22 16.10
CA SER A 37 1.11 -5.21 15.00
C SER A 37 1.87 -4.72 13.78
N VAL A 38 1.74 -3.42 13.44
CA VAL A 38 2.53 -2.78 12.36
C VAL A 38 4.01 -2.79 12.69
N MET A 39 4.40 -2.51 13.94
CA MET A 39 5.80 -2.60 14.35
C MET A 39 6.34 -4.02 14.19
N THR A 40 5.56 -5.04 14.55
CA THR A 40 5.93 -6.45 14.37
C THR A 40 6.09 -6.78 12.89
N PHE A 41 5.17 -6.32 12.04
CA PHE A 41 5.25 -6.47 10.59
C PHE A 41 6.51 -5.81 10.01
N LEU A 42 6.79 -4.54 10.37
CA LEU A 42 7.97 -3.81 9.88
C LEU A 42 9.29 -4.52 10.22
N ARG A 43 9.38 -5.16 11.39
CA ARG A 43 10.55 -5.95 11.80
C ARG A 43 10.71 -7.24 10.99
N ALA A 44 9.64 -7.75 10.39
CA ALA A 44 9.64 -8.92 9.52
C ALA A 44 9.88 -8.58 8.04
N VAL A 45 10.04 -7.30 7.71
CA VAL A 45 10.38 -6.85 6.35
C VAL A 45 11.89 -6.67 6.26
N ASP A 46 12.50 -7.24 5.23
CA ASP A 46 13.93 -7.14 4.99
C ASP A 46 14.36 -5.70 4.67
N PRO A 47 15.55 -5.25 5.12
CA PRO A 47 16.01 -3.89 4.89
C PRO A 47 16.01 -3.42 3.41
N PRO A 48 16.36 -4.26 2.41
CA PRO A 48 16.22 -3.89 1.00
C PRO A 48 14.78 -3.55 0.59
N ASP A 49 13.79 -4.26 1.15
CA ASP A 49 12.38 -4.04 0.84
C ASP A 49 11.85 -2.76 1.46
N LEU A 50 12.26 -2.45 2.70
CA LEU A 50 12.00 -1.15 3.32
C LEU A 50 12.63 -0.02 2.49
N ARG A 51 13.85 -0.21 2.00
CA ARG A 51 14.52 0.78 1.14
C ARG A 51 13.75 1.01 -0.17
N PHE A 52 13.24 -0.02 -0.81
CA PHE A 52 12.39 0.13 -2.00
C PHE A 52 11.11 0.90 -1.68
N ARG A 53 10.44 0.57 -0.57
CA ARG A 53 9.18 1.22 -0.18
C ARG A 53 9.35 2.70 0.14
N PHE A 54 10.43 3.09 0.80
CA PHE A 54 10.65 4.47 1.26
C PHE A 54 11.63 5.25 0.38
N LEU A 55 12.20 4.62 -0.65
CA LEU A 55 13.25 5.19 -1.52
C LEU A 55 14.46 5.70 -0.72
N ASN A 56 14.59 5.25 0.51
CA ASN A 56 15.63 5.63 1.44
C ASN A 56 15.89 4.51 2.46
N ALA A 57 17.04 4.55 3.12
CA ALA A 57 17.36 3.63 4.19
C ALA A 57 16.59 4.01 5.47
N VAL A 58 15.63 3.19 5.85
CA VAL A 58 14.83 3.34 7.07
C VAL A 58 14.98 2.11 7.96
N LYS A 59 14.73 2.29 9.26
CA LYS A 59 14.67 1.20 10.24
C LYS A 59 13.28 1.19 10.90
N PRO A 60 12.77 0.01 11.27
CA PRO A 60 11.56 -0.06 12.08
C PRO A 60 11.68 0.81 13.33
N SER A 61 10.74 1.73 13.51
CA SER A 61 10.66 2.62 14.66
C SER A 61 9.20 2.91 14.98
N ASP A 62 8.95 3.41 16.16
CA ASP A 62 7.60 3.78 16.60
C ASP A 62 7.03 4.93 15.73
N GLU A 63 7.87 5.90 15.35
CA GLU A 63 7.47 6.94 14.41
C GLU A 63 7.09 6.37 13.05
N LEU A 64 7.87 5.39 12.55
CA LEU A 64 7.55 4.74 11.29
C LEU A 64 6.22 3.98 11.36
N ALA A 65 5.95 3.26 12.45
CA ALA A 65 4.67 2.59 12.67
C ALA A 65 3.51 3.58 12.72
N GLY A 66 3.71 4.77 13.30
CA GLY A 66 2.74 5.86 13.32
C GLY A 66 2.32 6.32 11.93
N ILE A 67 3.24 6.37 10.96
CA ILE A 67 2.92 6.76 9.57
C ILE A 67 1.85 5.84 8.98
N PHE A 68 1.84 4.55 9.33
CA PHE A 68 0.86 3.58 8.83
C PHE A 68 -0.48 3.62 9.58
N THR A 69 -0.49 4.03 10.84
CA THR A 69 -1.67 3.88 11.71
C THR A 69 -2.34 5.19 12.10
N GLU A 70 -1.65 6.32 11.96
CA GLU A 70 -2.17 7.65 12.30
C GLU A 70 -2.55 8.44 11.04
N VAL A 71 -3.19 7.76 10.08
CA VAL A 71 -3.71 8.39 8.86
C VAL A 71 -4.97 9.19 9.16
N ASP A 72 -5.17 10.30 8.47
CA ASP A 72 -6.31 11.19 8.69
C ASP A 72 -7.61 10.74 7.97
N HIS A 73 -7.54 9.69 7.16
CA HIS A 73 -8.62 9.11 6.35
C HIS A 73 -9.30 10.10 5.37
N ARG A 74 -8.71 11.27 5.19
CA ARG A 74 -9.17 12.32 4.26
C ARG A 74 -8.19 12.50 3.10
N CYS A 75 -6.94 12.77 3.43
CA CYS A 75 -5.87 13.00 2.46
C CYS A 75 -5.01 11.74 2.26
N ALA A 76 -5.04 10.82 3.21
CA ALA A 76 -4.33 9.54 3.14
C ALA A 76 -5.16 8.41 3.74
N GLU A 77 -4.90 7.19 3.26
CA GLU A 77 -5.42 5.95 3.80
C GLU A 77 -4.32 4.89 3.80
N ASP A 78 -4.32 3.98 4.74
CA ASP A 78 -3.49 2.78 4.69
C ASP A 78 -4.37 1.54 4.83
N LEU A 79 -4.33 0.68 3.83
CA LEU A 79 -5.03 -0.60 3.83
C LEU A 79 -4.08 -1.69 4.33
N ILE A 80 -4.43 -2.32 5.43
CA ILE A 80 -3.64 -3.38 6.05
C ILE A 80 -4.25 -4.73 5.70
N ALA A 81 -3.42 -5.68 5.24
CA ALA A 81 -3.81 -7.07 4.97
C ALA A 81 -3.37 -7.98 6.11
N PHE A 82 -4.31 -8.75 6.63
CA PHE A 82 -4.11 -9.76 7.67
C PHE A 82 -4.25 -11.16 7.08
N ASP A 83 -3.43 -12.08 7.53
CA ASP A 83 -3.59 -13.53 7.27
C ASP A 83 -4.64 -14.17 8.20
N ALA A 84 -4.87 -15.46 8.02
CA ALA A 84 -5.82 -16.23 8.84
C ALA A 84 -5.46 -16.28 10.34
N ASN A 85 -4.21 -15.99 10.70
CA ASN A 85 -3.75 -15.94 12.09
C ASN A 85 -3.87 -14.53 12.70
N GLY A 86 -4.36 -13.55 11.93
CA GLY A 86 -4.44 -12.15 12.36
C GLY A 86 -3.10 -11.41 12.33
N SER A 87 -2.09 -11.96 11.64
CA SER A 87 -0.80 -11.29 11.45
C SER A 87 -0.86 -10.39 10.23
N ILE A 88 -0.25 -9.21 10.33
CA ILE A 88 -0.11 -8.31 9.18
C ILE A 88 0.89 -8.91 8.19
N VAL A 89 0.47 -9.03 6.93
CA VAL A 89 1.27 -9.59 5.83
C VAL A 89 1.61 -8.58 4.75
N GLY A 90 0.94 -7.42 4.76
CA GLY A 90 1.23 -6.33 3.85
C GLY A 90 0.36 -5.11 4.11
N THR A 91 0.75 -3.99 3.51
CA THR A 91 0.03 -2.72 3.54
C THR A 91 0.03 -2.05 2.17
N ALA A 92 -0.96 -1.19 1.93
CA ALA A 92 -1.02 -0.30 0.78
C ALA A 92 -1.44 1.09 1.25
N MET A 93 -0.49 2.02 1.25
CA MET A 93 -0.76 3.42 1.54
C MET A 93 -1.23 4.14 0.29
N ILE A 94 -2.28 4.92 0.43
CA ILE A 94 -2.86 5.77 -0.60
C ILE A 94 -2.83 7.21 -0.07
N ALA A 95 -2.23 8.13 -0.79
CA ALA A 95 -2.19 9.54 -0.44
C ALA A 95 -2.51 10.41 -1.65
N GLU A 96 -2.89 11.66 -1.43
CA GLU A 96 -2.99 12.62 -2.53
C GLU A 96 -1.62 12.82 -3.16
N GLY A 97 -1.53 12.59 -4.48
CA GLY A 97 -0.30 12.72 -5.24
C GLY A 97 0.05 14.18 -5.52
N GLN A 98 1.29 14.42 -5.94
CA GLN A 98 1.75 15.77 -6.29
C GLN A 98 1.03 16.35 -7.52
N SER A 99 0.56 15.50 -8.41
CA SER A 99 -0.17 15.91 -9.62
C SER A 99 -1.67 15.97 -9.35
N HIS A 100 -2.33 17.02 -9.78
CA HIS A 100 -3.79 17.18 -9.60
C HIS A 100 -4.58 15.96 -10.08
N GLY A 101 -5.48 15.47 -9.24
CA GLY A 101 -6.33 14.30 -9.53
C GLY A 101 -5.62 12.95 -9.49
N ALA A 102 -4.37 12.89 -9.04
CA ALA A 102 -3.62 11.66 -8.82
C ALA A 102 -3.67 11.22 -7.36
N ALA A 103 -3.81 9.92 -7.12
CA ALA A 103 -3.44 9.31 -5.86
C ALA A 103 -2.07 8.64 -6.01
N GLU A 104 -1.17 8.87 -5.07
CA GLU A 104 0.07 8.10 -4.94
C GLU A 104 -0.21 6.84 -4.11
N VAL A 105 0.20 5.69 -4.61
CA VAL A 105 0.05 4.40 -3.93
C VAL A 105 1.41 3.75 -3.75
N ALA A 106 1.65 3.23 -2.55
CA ALA A 106 2.85 2.49 -2.24
C ALA A 106 2.51 1.23 -1.44
N VAL A 107 2.93 0.07 -1.95
CA VAL A 107 2.64 -1.25 -1.38
C VAL A 107 3.89 -1.82 -0.69
N LEU A 108 3.70 -2.44 0.47
CA LEU A 108 4.72 -3.18 1.19
C LEU A 108 4.18 -4.56 1.57
N VAL A 109 4.92 -5.61 1.26
CA VAL A 109 4.58 -7.00 1.60
C VAL A 109 5.70 -7.59 2.44
N ARG A 110 5.35 -8.38 3.46
CA ARG A 110 6.31 -9.12 4.28
C ARG A 110 7.23 -9.94 3.38
N SER A 111 8.54 -9.84 3.59
CA SER A 111 9.54 -10.31 2.63
C SER A 111 9.45 -11.80 2.32
N ASP A 112 9.14 -12.62 3.31
CA ASP A 112 8.98 -14.08 3.19
C ASP A 112 7.70 -14.51 2.44
N LEU A 113 6.75 -13.58 2.24
CA LEU A 113 5.45 -13.82 1.58
C LEU A 113 5.34 -13.17 0.19
N LYS A 114 6.44 -12.63 -0.33
CA LYS A 114 6.46 -12.06 -1.68
C LYS A 114 6.24 -13.13 -2.76
N GLY A 115 5.59 -12.73 -3.84
CA GLY A 115 5.31 -13.62 -4.98
C GLY A 115 4.04 -14.43 -4.86
N HIS A 116 3.32 -14.38 -3.73
CA HIS A 116 2.10 -15.15 -3.47
C HIS A 116 0.78 -14.37 -3.74
N GLY A 117 0.86 -13.25 -4.45
CA GLY A 117 -0.31 -12.48 -4.87
C GLY A 117 -0.82 -11.45 -3.85
N ILE A 118 -0.19 -11.33 -2.66
CA ILE A 118 -0.61 -10.37 -1.62
C ILE A 118 -0.52 -8.93 -2.14
N GLY A 119 0.63 -8.55 -2.73
CA GLY A 119 0.83 -7.22 -3.32
C GLY A 119 -0.15 -6.92 -4.45
N TRP A 120 -0.54 -7.95 -5.22
CA TRP A 120 -1.55 -7.84 -6.27
C TRP A 120 -2.91 -7.42 -5.70
N GLU A 121 -3.39 -8.11 -4.66
CA GLU A 121 -4.68 -7.80 -4.04
C GLU A 121 -4.66 -6.44 -3.34
N LEU A 122 -3.57 -6.10 -2.65
CA LEU A 122 -3.41 -4.79 -2.01
C LEU A 122 -3.45 -3.64 -3.04
N LEU A 123 -2.69 -3.73 -4.13
CA LEU A 123 -2.68 -2.71 -5.18
C LEU A 123 -4.05 -2.57 -5.85
N LYS A 124 -4.74 -3.69 -6.09
CA LYS A 124 -6.09 -3.71 -6.64
C LYS A 124 -7.08 -3.01 -5.70
N GLN A 125 -7.03 -3.28 -4.39
CA GLN A 125 -7.89 -2.62 -3.40
C GLN A 125 -7.56 -1.11 -3.30
N ALA A 126 -6.29 -0.75 -3.32
CA ALA A 126 -5.88 0.66 -3.32
C ALA A 126 -6.38 1.42 -4.56
N CYS A 127 -6.33 0.80 -5.74
CA CYS A 127 -6.92 1.37 -6.96
C CYS A 127 -8.44 1.56 -6.84
N ASN A 128 -9.16 0.58 -6.28
CA ASN A 128 -10.60 0.67 -6.07
C ASN A 128 -10.93 1.80 -5.09
N TYR A 129 -10.19 1.90 -3.99
CA TYR A 129 -10.34 2.99 -3.02
C TYR A 129 -10.10 4.35 -3.69
N ALA A 130 -8.98 4.53 -4.37
CA ALA A 130 -8.64 5.79 -5.04
C ALA A 130 -9.72 6.20 -6.06
N ARG A 131 -10.22 5.26 -6.85
CA ARG A 131 -11.31 5.51 -7.82
C ARG A 131 -12.60 5.96 -7.10
N ALA A 132 -13.00 5.28 -6.03
CA ALA A 132 -14.20 5.64 -5.27
C ALA A 132 -14.07 7.00 -4.56
N ARG A 133 -12.84 7.40 -4.22
CA ARG A 133 -12.54 8.73 -3.66
C ARG A 133 -12.50 9.83 -4.73
N GLY A 134 -12.71 9.50 -6.01
CA GLY A 134 -12.78 10.47 -7.09
C GLY A 134 -11.44 10.84 -7.73
N PHE A 135 -10.36 10.13 -7.40
CA PHE A 135 -9.10 10.29 -8.11
C PHE A 135 -9.25 9.84 -9.57
N GLN A 136 -8.58 10.53 -10.47
CA GLN A 136 -8.63 10.23 -11.91
C GLN A 136 -7.60 9.18 -12.32
N ARG A 137 -6.56 9.02 -11.51
CA ARG A 137 -5.48 8.04 -11.72
C ARG A 137 -4.76 7.70 -10.42
N VAL A 138 -4.05 6.59 -10.47
CA VAL A 138 -3.07 6.17 -9.46
C VAL A 138 -1.67 6.26 -10.05
N GLU A 139 -0.73 6.75 -9.25
CA GLU A 139 0.69 6.77 -9.54
C GLU A 139 1.43 5.98 -8.45
N CYS A 140 2.40 5.15 -8.86
CA CYS A 140 3.38 4.52 -7.98
C CYS A 140 4.76 5.03 -8.38
N VAL A 141 5.61 5.35 -7.40
CA VAL A 141 7.01 5.73 -7.65
C VAL A 141 7.90 4.62 -7.15
N GLU A 142 8.60 3.98 -8.08
CA GLU A 142 9.45 2.82 -7.81
C GLU A 142 10.91 3.12 -8.12
N SER A 143 11.83 2.52 -7.33
CA SER A 143 13.21 2.41 -7.80
C SER A 143 13.24 1.64 -9.12
N SER A 144 13.95 2.15 -10.13
CA SER A 144 14.08 1.47 -11.43
C SER A 144 14.70 0.08 -11.31
N SER A 145 15.36 -0.24 -10.20
CA SER A 145 15.89 -1.56 -9.87
C SER A 145 14.87 -2.49 -9.19
N ASN A 146 13.69 -2.00 -8.79
CA ASN A 146 12.62 -2.81 -8.20
C ASN A 146 11.78 -3.49 -9.30
N HIS A 147 12.42 -4.38 -10.07
CA HIS A 147 11.79 -5.04 -11.22
C HIS A 147 10.53 -5.84 -10.86
N LYS A 148 10.45 -6.40 -9.63
CA LYS A 148 9.29 -7.18 -9.20
C LYS A 148 8.04 -6.32 -9.03
N ALA A 149 8.16 -5.16 -8.39
CA ALA A 149 7.05 -4.22 -8.25
C ALA A 149 6.63 -3.66 -9.60
N ILE A 150 7.59 -3.19 -10.42
CA ILE A 150 7.34 -2.67 -11.77
C ILE A 150 6.61 -3.71 -12.65
N THR A 151 6.99 -4.99 -12.57
CA THR A 151 6.32 -6.05 -13.33
C THR A 151 4.88 -6.25 -12.84
N LEU A 152 4.67 -6.33 -11.53
CA LEU A 152 3.35 -6.49 -10.93
C LEU A 152 2.40 -5.36 -11.34
N GLU A 153 2.87 -4.13 -11.27
CA GLU A 153 2.09 -2.94 -11.62
C GLU A 153 1.74 -2.91 -13.11
N ARG A 154 2.70 -3.24 -13.98
CA ARG A 154 2.45 -3.37 -15.43
C ARG A 154 1.42 -4.45 -15.75
N GLU A 155 1.49 -5.59 -15.08
CA GLU A 155 0.49 -6.67 -15.23
C GLU A 155 -0.91 -6.21 -14.79
N GLN A 156 -1.01 -5.25 -13.87
CA GLN A 156 -2.26 -4.61 -13.47
C GLN A 156 -2.69 -3.46 -14.41
N GLY A 157 -1.97 -3.23 -15.51
CA GLY A 157 -2.33 -2.24 -16.52
C GLY A 157 -1.75 -0.84 -16.27
N PHE A 158 -0.72 -0.72 -15.46
CA PHE A 158 0.02 0.54 -15.33
C PHE A 158 0.98 0.73 -16.50
N SER A 159 1.07 1.96 -16.99
CA SER A 159 2.11 2.41 -17.92
C SER A 159 3.28 3.01 -17.14
N SER A 160 4.50 2.82 -17.64
CA SER A 160 5.70 3.31 -16.96
C SER A 160 6.37 4.45 -17.72
N LYS A 161 6.90 5.43 -16.98
CA LYS A 161 7.73 6.53 -17.49
C LYS A 161 8.87 6.81 -16.52
N VAL A 162 9.99 7.32 -17.02
CA VAL A 162 11.11 7.76 -16.19
C VAL A 162 10.67 8.95 -15.35
N HIS A 163 11.07 9.00 -14.07
CA HIS A 163 10.81 10.15 -13.22
C HIS A 163 11.54 11.39 -13.74
N PRO A 164 10.88 12.57 -13.82
CA PRO A 164 11.49 13.76 -14.44
C PRO A 164 12.76 14.21 -13.73
N ASP A 165 12.84 14.05 -12.41
CA ASP A 165 13.94 14.55 -11.58
C ASP A 165 14.96 13.47 -11.22
N SER A 166 14.76 12.20 -11.61
CA SER A 166 15.68 11.11 -11.28
C SER A 166 15.58 9.93 -12.24
N ALA A 167 16.68 9.62 -12.92
CA ALA A 167 16.77 8.43 -13.76
C ALA A 167 16.74 7.10 -12.98
N GLU A 168 16.95 7.15 -11.66
CA GLU A 168 16.91 5.97 -10.78
C GLU A 168 15.48 5.61 -10.36
N LEU A 169 14.50 6.47 -10.68
CA LEU A 169 13.11 6.28 -10.35
C LEU A 169 12.25 6.10 -11.60
N THR A 170 11.23 5.29 -11.46
CA THR A 170 10.20 5.02 -12.48
C THR A 170 8.84 5.37 -11.88
N ILE A 171 8.07 6.18 -12.60
CA ILE A 171 6.66 6.42 -12.29
C ILE A 171 5.84 5.41 -13.07
N LEU A 172 4.96 4.71 -12.37
CA LEU A 172 3.94 3.86 -12.98
C LEU A 172 2.57 4.51 -12.77
N GLU A 173 1.82 4.67 -13.85
CA GLU A 173 0.54 5.39 -13.86
C GLU A 173 -0.58 4.48 -14.39
N LYS A 174 -1.72 4.47 -13.70
CA LYS A 174 -2.96 3.86 -14.18
C LYS A 174 -4.10 4.86 -14.11
N ARG A 175 -4.70 5.16 -15.26
CA ARG A 175 -5.86 6.05 -15.37
C ARG A 175 -7.14 5.27 -15.20
N PHE A 176 -8.10 5.88 -14.55
CA PHE A 176 -9.46 5.38 -14.46
C PHE A 176 -10.26 5.97 -15.65
N GLY A 177 -10.82 5.07 -16.45
CA GLY A 177 -11.73 5.45 -17.55
C GLY A 177 -13.14 5.73 -17.06
#